data_8b09b85502c9b02bfd9da8f09a46e8b5
#
_entry.id   8b09b85502c9b02bfd9da8f09a46e8b5
#
_cell.length_a   1.000
_cell.length_b   1.000
_cell.length_c   1.000
_cell.angle_alpha   90.00
_cell.angle_beta   90.00
_cell.angle_gamma   90.00
#
_symmetry.space_group_name_H-M   'P 1'
#
loop_
_entity.id
_entity.type
_entity.pdbx_description
1 polymer ?
#
loop_
_entity_poly.entity_id
_entity_poly.type
_entity_poly.pdbx_seq_one_letter_code
_entity_poly.pdbx_strand_id
1 'polypeptide(L)'
;CRNSREAFGFIRGQLETCGVIVMMNGVVGKNTHRALDINEFRAFTMVDEWAPLVFINAADSNGARLFSLLHEAAHIWLGVDDLYNDRHNRINGVSAVEIMCNAVAGELLVPKSVFLGKWDDDEEDIYAVITELAGYFRCGESVIARKALDCKKITKDIYNKIVQTAIDNYNQMKENREKSGGNYYNTMGSRLDGNFVKALCESISMGRT
;
A
#
# COMPACT_ATOMS: atom_id res chain seq x y z
N CYS A 1 -2.01 3.36 16.13
CA CYS A 1 -1.49 4.29 15.09
C CYS A 1 -2.43 5.48 14.95
N ARG A 2 -1.87 6.70 14.77
CA ARG A 2 -2.68 7.93 14.64
C ARG A 2 -3.14 8.18 13.19
N ASN A 3 -2.41 7.66 12.21
CA ASN A 3 -2.68 7.84 10.79
C ASN A 3 -2.07 6.71 9.95
N SER A 4 -2.39 6.68 8.64
CA SER A 4 -1.90 5.67 7.70
C SER A 4 -0.38 5.59 7.59
N ARG A 5 0.33 6.72 7.78
CA ARG A 5 1.81 6.74 7.74
C ARG A 5 2.42 5.99 8.92
N GLU A 6 1.88 6.21 10.13
CA GLU A 6 2.33 5.47 11.33
C GLU A 6 1.97 3.98 11.23
N ALA A 7 0.76 3.66 10.70
CA ALA A 7 0.36 2.28 10.47
C ALA A 7 1.29 1.58 9.47
N PHE A 8 1.65 2.25 8.38
CA PHE A 8 2.63 1.75 7.41
C PHE A 8 3.98 1.46 8.09
N GLY A 9 4.51 2.41 8.88
CA GLY A 9 5.78 2.23 9.58
C GLY A 9 5.75 1.05 10.57
N PHE A 10 4.63 0.88 11.28
CA PHE A 10 4.44 -0.25 12.20
C PHE A 10 4.42 -1.60 11.46
N ILE A 11 3.60 -1.74 10.40
CA ILE A 11 3.51 -2.98 9.62
C ILE A 11 4.83 -3.29 8.93
N ARG A 12 5.48 -2.27 8.35
CA ARG A 12 6.82 -2.39 7.76
C ARG A 12 7.80 -2.99 8.77
N GLY A 13 7.88 -2.43 9.99
CA GLY A 13 8.77 -2.93 11.02
C GLY A 13 8.46 -4.39 11.44
N GLN A 14 7.19 -4.80 11.45
CA GLN A 14 6.82 -6.20 11.71
C GLN A 14 7.30 -7.12 10.58
N LEU A 15 7.13 -6.74 9.33
CA LEU A 15 7.60 -7.51 8.17
C LEU A 15 9.13 -7.62 8.17
N GLU A 16 9.83 -6.52 8.43
CA GLU A 16 11.31 -6.50 8.57
C GLU A 16 11.78 -7.42 9.70
N THR A 17 11.04 -7.51 10.81
CA THR A 17 11.33 -8.44 11.92
C THR A 17 11.13 -9.90 11.50
N CYS A 18 10.22 -10.18 10.58
CA CYS A 18 10.00 -11.51 10.00
C CYS A 18 11.01 -11.85 8.87
N GLY A 19 11.98 -10.99 8.57
CA GLY A 19 12.98 -11.21 7.54
C GLY A 19 12.60 -10.73 6.14
N VAL A 20 11.47 -10.05 5.98
CA VAL A 20 11.06 -9.45 4.70
C VAL A 20 11.78 -8.13 4.51
N ILE A 21 12.48 -7.96 3.40
CA ILE A 21 13.14 -6.70 3.02
C ILE A 21 12.09 -5.75 2.45
N VAL A 22 11.87 -4.59 3.11
CA VAL A 22 10.89 -3.60 2.62
C VAL A 22 11.61 -2.35 2.14
N MET A 23 11.63 -2.16 0.82
CA MET A 23 12.21 -0.98 0.18
C MET A 23 11.14 -0.05 -0.37
N MET A 24 11.46 1.25 -0.41
CA MET A 24 10.52 2.26 -0.88
C MET A 24 11.26 3.38 -1.64
N ASN A 25 10.81 3.70 -2.83
CA ASN A 25 11.30 4.89 -3.56
C ASN A 25 10.16 5.49 -4.40
N GLY A 26 10.19 6.81 -4.58
CA GLY A 26 9.19 7.54 -5.38
C GLY A 26 9.79 8.25 -6.59
N VAL A 27 11.10 8.02 -6.90
CA VAL A 27 11.78 8.67 -8.01
C VAL A 27 12.70 7.69 -8.73
N VAL A 28 12.99 7.95 -10.00
CA VAL A 28 13.91 7.13 -10.77
C VAL A 28 15.34 7.44 -10.33
N GLY A 29 16.01 6.46 -9.78
CA GLY A 29 17.37 6.60 -9.27
C GLY A 29 17.46 7.69 -8.19
N LYS A 30 18.28 8.72 -8.41
CA LYS A 30 18.44 9.89 -7.52
C LYS A 30 17.76 11.15 -8.09
N ASN A 31 17.06 11.05 -9.22
CA ASN A 31 16.48 12.20 -9.90
C ASN A 31 15.11 12.56 -9.31
N THR A 32 15.09 13.58 -8.44
CA THR A 32 13.86 14.07 -7.79
C THR A 32 12.85 14.71 -8.75
N HIS A 33 13.27 15.05 -9.98
CA HIS A 33 12.37 15.57 -11.02
C HIS A 33 11.70 14.47 -11.85
N ARG A 34 12.12 13.21 -11.67
CA ARG A 34 11.54 12.07 -12.37
C ARG A 34 10.86 11.15 -11.35
N ALA A 35 9.60 11.46 -11.03
CA ALA A 35 8.78 10.63 -10.16
C ALA A 35 8.47 9.28 -10.84
N LEU A 36 8.35 8.22 -10.04
CA LEU A 36 7.81 6.94 -10.50
C LEU A 36 6.31 7.10 -10.78
N ASP A 37 5.84 6.50 -11.87
CA ASP A 37 4.42 6.55 -12.21
C ASP A 37 3.65 5.46 -11.46
N ILE A 38 2.66 5.88 -10.67
CA ILE A 38 1.77 4.98 -9.93
C ILE A 38 0.80 4.21 -10.85
N ASN A 39 0.64 4.63 -12.10
CA ASN A 39 -0.17 3.91 -13.09
C ASN A 39 0.61 2.78 -13.75
N GLU A 40 1.95 2.84 -13.75
CA GLU A 40 2.81 1.75 -14.22
C GLU A 40 2.87 0.64 -13.16
N PHE A 41 3.13 1.00 -11.90
CA PHE A 41 3.10 0.08 -10.76
C PHE A 41 2.95 0.83 -9.43
N ARG A 42 2.33 0.22 -8.44
CA ARG A 42 2.20 0.75 -7.06
C ARG A 42 3.16 0.07 -6.09
N ALA A 43 3.33 -1.22 -6.25
CA ALA A 43 4.25 -2.06 -5.50
C ALA A 43 4.59 -3.30 -6.32
N PHE A 44 5.54 -4.07 -5.87
CA PHE A 44 5.79 -5.43 -6.35
C PHE A 44 6.53 -6.25 -5.30
N THR A 45 6.41 -7.55 -5.40
CA THR A 45 7.06 -8.54 -4.56
C THR A 45 8.02 -9.39 -5.36
N MET A 46 9.16 -9.73 -4.77
CA MET A 46 10.05 -10.79 -5.22
C MET A 46 10.09 -11.84 -4.11
N VAL A 47 9.58 -13.03 -4.40
CA VAL A 47 9.60 -14.15 -3.46
C VAL A 47 10.95 -14.84 -3.52
N ASP A 48 11.61 -14.93 -2.39
CA ASP A 48 12.88 -15.61 -2.21
C ASP A 48 12.88 -16.33 -0.87
N GLU A 49 13.48 -17.52 -0.82
CA GLU A 49 13.50 -18.35 0.38
C GLU A 49 14.24 -17.68 1.55
N TRP A 50 15.27 -16.87 1.25
CA TRP A 50 16.17 -16.28 2.25
C TRP A 50 15.96 -14.79 2.43
N ALA A 51 15.55 -14.08 1.38
CA ALA A 51 15.49 -12.64 1.34
C ALA A 51 14.27 -12.13 0.53
N PRO A 52 13.04 -12.49 0.92
CA PRO A 52 11.86 -11.98 0.24
C PRO A 52 11.81 -10.45 0.31
N LEU A 53 11.48 -9.82 -0.81
CA LEU A 53 11.52 -8.37 -0.94
C LEU A 53 10.17 -7.81 -1.38
N VAL A 54 9.76 -6.74 -0.71
CA VAL A 54 8.65 -5.87 -1.13
C VAL A 54 9.21 -4.51 -1.53
N PHE A 55 8.84 -4.03 -2.71
CA PHE A 55 9.13 -2.67 -3.15
C PHE A 55 7.85 -1.86 -3.23
N ILE A 56 7.85 -0.67 -2.60
CA ILE A 56 6.69 0.23 -2.58
C ILE A 56 7.01 1.52 -3.34
N ASN A 57 6.12 1.91 -4.27
CA ASN A 57 6.20 3.20 -4.94
C ASN A 57 5.81 4.33 -3.96
N ALA A 58 6.81 5.08 -3.51
CA ALA A 58 6.61 6.17 -2.55
C ALA A 58 5.94 7.42 -3.15
N ALA A 59 5.71 7.46 -4.46
CA ALA A 59 4.92 8.52 -5.10
C ALA A 59 3.43 8.41 -4.82
N ASP A 60 2.95 7.25 -4.33
CA ASP A 60 1.55 7.02 -3.99
C ASP A 60 1.15 7.64 -2.63
N SER A 61 -0.15 7.71 -2.35
CA SER A 61 -0.69 8.20 -1.08
C SER A 61 -0.34 7.27 0.10
N ASN A 62 -0.33 7.79 1.33
CA ASN A 62 -0.02 7.00 2.52
C ASN A 62 -0.99 5.81 2.71
N GLY A 63 -2.29 6.01 2.42
CA GLY A 63 -3.29 4.94 2.52
C GLY A 63 -3.10 3.87 1.45
N ALA A 64 -2.79 4.27 0.22
CA ALA A 64 -2.52 3.34 -0.86
C ALA A 64 -1.23 2.54 -0.62
N ARG A 65 -0.15 3.18 -0.13
CA ARG A 65 1.08 2.48 0.25
C ARG A 65 0.86 1.44 1.35
N LEU A 66 0.02 1.76 2.34
CA LEU A 66 -0.33 0.82 3.41
C LEU A 66 -1.08 -0.40 2.86
N PHE A 67 -2.06 -0.16 1.98
CA PHE A 67 -2.80 -1.25 1.31
C PHE A 67 -1.86 -2.09 0.46
N SER A 68 -1.02 -1.46 -0.38
CA SER A 68 -0.05 -2.15 -1.22
C SER A 68 0.92 -3.00 -0.41
N LEU A 69 1.43 -2.50 0.73
CA LEU A 69 2.33 -3.26 1.59
C LEU A 69 1.69 -4.56 2.11
N LEU A 70 0.43 -4.52 2.51
CA LEU A 70 -0.30 -5.70 2.97
C LEU A 70 -0.66 -6.66 1.81
N HIS A 71 -0.95 -6.11 0.64
CA HIS A 71 -1.18 -6.88 -0.58
C HIS A 71 0.07 -7.66 -0.99
N GLU A 72 1.23 -6.99 -1.04
CA GLU A 72 2.51 -7.62 -1.36
C GLU A 72 2.93 -8.66 -0.29
N ALA A 73 2.67 -8.38 0.99
CA ALA A 73 2.89 -9.38 2.04
C ALA A 73 2.05 -10.65 1.83
N ALA A 74 0.83 -10.52 1.32
CA ALA A 74 0.00 -11.68 0.99
C ALA A 74 0.61 -12.51 -0.14
N HIS A 75 1.22 -11.90 -1.17
CA HIS A 75 1.98 -12.61 -2.20
C HIS A 75 3.15 -13.42 -1.62
N ILE A 76 3.91 -12.85 -0.68
CA ILE A 76 5.00 -13.58 0.01
C ILE A 76 4.46 -14.80 0.73
N TRP A 77 3.37 -14.68 1.50
CA TRP A 77 2.76 -15.80 2.23
C TRP A 77 2.19 -16.88 1.31
N LEU A 78 1.74 -16.50 0.12
CA LEU A 78 1.29 -17.45 -0.90
C LEU A 78 2.46 -18.08 -1.69
N GLY A 79 3.67 -17.55 -1.56
CA GLY A 79 4.84 -18.00 -2.32
C GLY A 79 4.73 -17.72 -3.83
N VAL A 80 4.08 -16.62 -4.23
CA VAL A 80 3.79 -16.30 -5.63
C VAL A 80 4.33 -14.92 -5.97
N ASP A 81 5.30 -14.87 -6.88
CA ASP A 81 5.86 -13.61 -7.39
C ASP A 81 4.84 -12.81 -8.22
N ASP A 82 4.65 -11.55 -7.87
CA ASP A 82 3.78 -10.63 -8.60
C ASP A 82 4.34 -10.30 -10.01
N LEU A 83 5.64 -10.09 -10.12
CA LEU A 83 6.32 -9.71 -11.37
C LEU A 83 6.14 -10.70 -12.53
N TYR A 84 5.94 -11.98 -12.24
CA TYR A 84 5.80 -13.03 -13.24
C TYR A 84 4.36 -13.36 -13.59
N ASN A 85 3.42 -13.15 -12.67
CA ASN A 85 2.01 -13.51 -12.87
C ASN A 85 1.23 -12.50 -13.73
N ASP A 86 1.59 -11.22 -13.68
CA ASP A 86 0.79 -10.16 -14.30
C ASP A 86 0.93 -10.12 -15.85
N ARG A 87 2.01 -10.65 -16.42
CA ARG A 87 2.24 -10.64 -17.87
C ARG A 87 1.50 -11.74 -18.63
N HIS A 88 1.15 -12.85 -17.99
CA HIS A 88 0.52 -13.99 -18.68
C HIS A 88 -0.99 -14.14 -18.40
N ASN A 89 -1.54 -13.54 -17.36
CA ASN A 89 -2.94 -13.72 -16.95
C ASN A 89 -3.89 -12.54 -17.26
N ARG A 90 -3.40 -11.43 -17.81
CA ARG A 90 -4.25 -10.28 -18.19
C ARG A 90 -5.16 -10.52 -19.41
N ILE A 91 -5.06 -11.67 -20.04
CA ILE A 91 -5.90 -11.98 -21.24
C ILE A 91 -7.29 -12.48 -20.85
N ASN A 92 -7.51 -12.96 -19.59
CA ASN A 92 -8.78 -13.60 -19.16
C ASN A 92 -9.31 -13.20 -17.79
N GLY A 93 -9.05 -11.97 -17.32
CA GLY A 93 -9.62 -11.48 -16.06
C GLY A 93 -8.60 -11.45 -14.91
N VAL A 94 -9.00 -10.85 -13.79
CA VAL A 94 -8.16 -10.72 -12.59
C VAL A 94 -7.81 -12.12 -12.07
N SER A 95 -6.52 -12.39 -11.85
CA SER A 95 -6.05 -13.66 -11.31
C SER A 95 -6.72 -13.98 -9.95
N ALA A 96 -7.00 -15.25 -9.68
CA ALA A 96 -7.52 -15.69 -8.38
C ALA A 96 -6.59 -15.31 -7.22
N VAL A 97 -5.28 -15.30 -7.47
CA VAL A 97 -4.25 -14.84 -6.52
C VAL A 97 -4.44 -13.38 -6.18
N GLU A 98 -4.62 -12.51 -7.19
CA GLU A 98 -4.87 -11.08 -6.99
C GLU A 98 -6.14 -10.80 -6.18
N ILE A 99 -7.22 -11.54 -6.47
CA ILE A 99 -8.46 -11.44 -5.70
C ILE A 99 -8.21 -11.81 -4.23
N MET A 100 -7.43 -12.87 -3.99
CA MET A 100 -7.09 -13.32 -2.65
C MET A 100 -6.19 -12.30 -1.93
N CYS A 101 -5.13 -11.80 -2.54
CA CYS A 101 -4.24 -10.79 -1.97
C CYS A 101 -4.99 -9.49 -1.62
N ASN A 102 -5.88 -9.05 -2.52
CA ASN A 102 -6.77 -7.91 -2.26
C ASN A 102 -7.72 -8.18 -1.08
N ALA A 103 -8.30 -9.38 -0.99
CA ALA A 103 -9.19 -9.75 0.11
C ALA A 103 -8.45 -9.81 1.46
N VAL A 104 -7.24 -10.38 1.48
CA VAL A 104 -6.38 -10.43 2.67
C VAL A 104 -6.00 -9.02 3.13
N ALA A 105 -5.48 -8.18 2.23
CA ALA A 105 -5.14 -6.79 2.55
C ALA A 105 -6.35 -6.01 3.07
N GLY A 106 -7.49 -6.15 2.40
CA GLY A 106 -8.74 -5.51 2.81
C GLY A 106 -9.26 -6.01 4.16
N GLU A 107 -9.10 -7.30 4.49
CA GLU A 107 -9.53 -7.85 5.79
C GLU A 107 -8.59 -7.45 6.92
N LEU A 108 -7.27 -7.38 6.68
CA LEU A 108 -6.30 -6.91 7.67
C LEU A 108 -6.50 -5.43 8.02
N LEU A 109 -6.81 -4.59 7.02
CA LEU A 109 -7.05 -3.15 7.25
C LEU A 109 -8.42 -2.89 7.85
N VAL A 110 -9.44 -3.58 7.35
CA VAL A 110 -10.86 -3.35 7.67
C VAL A 110 -11.52 -4.70 7.95
N PRO A 111 -11.34 -5.28 9.17
CA PRO A 111 -11.97 -6.53 9.53
C PRO A 111 -13.49 -6.43 9.40
N LYS A 112 -14.09 -7.36 8.65
CA LYS A 112 -15.51 -7.34 8.31
C LYS A 112 -16.44 -7.23 9.52
N SER A 113 -16.13 -7.97 10.60
CA SER A 113 -16.94 -7.93 11.82
C SER A 113 -16.94 -6.56 12.49
N VAL A 114 -15.75 -5.91 12.54
CA VAL A 114 -15.61 -4.56 13.11
C VAL A 114 -16.29 -3.53 12.22
N PHE A 115 -16.10 -3.65 10.89
CA PHE A 115 -16.74 -2.79 9.91
C PHE A 115 -18.27 -2.82 10.04
N LEU A 116 -18.87 -4.01 10.06
CA LEU A 116 -20.33 -4.17 10.18
C LEU A 116 -20.87 -3.64 11.53
N GLY A 117 -20.11 -3.79 12.61
CA GLY A 117 -20.50 -3.26 13.92
C GLY A 117 -20.39 -1.74 14.06
N LYS A 118 -19.71 -1.09 13.10
CA LYS A 118 -19.55 0.38 13.08
C LYS A 118 -20.26 1.06 11.92
N TRP A 119 -20.78 0.28 11.00
CA TRP A 119 -21.57 0.82 9.90
C TRP A 119 -22.91 1.33 10.42
N ASP A 120 -23.20 2.59 10.17
CA ASP A 120 -24.48 3.21 10.50
C ASP A 120 -25.44 3.07 9.31
N ASP A 121 -26.48 2.28 9.48
CA ASP A 121 -27.52 2.09 8.46
C ASP A 121 -28.60 3.20 8.52
N ASP A 122 -28.64 4.00 9.58
CA ASP A 122 -29.62 5.06 9.80
C ASP A 122 -29.12 6.41 9.26
N GLU A 123 -27.80 6.55 8.99
CA GLU A 123 -27.22 7.77 8.43
C GLU A 123 -27.51 7.87 6.93
N GLU A 124 -28.18 8.97 6.54
CA GLU A 124 -28.55 9.20 5.14
C GLU A 124 -27.33 9.60 4.27
N ASP A 125 -26.31 10.24 4.86
CA ASP A 125 -25.09 10.63 4.15
C ASP A 125 -24.05 9.51 4.14
N ILE A 126 -24.12 8.65 3.16
CA ILE A 126 -23.15 7.55 2.94
C ILE A 126 -21.70 8.05 2.85
N TYR A 127 -21.48 9.26 2.32
CA TYR A 127 -20.12 9.83 2.22
C TYR A 127 -19.58 10.18 3.60
N ALA A 128 -20.40 10.71 4.49
CA ALA A 128 -20.02 10.97 5.88
C ALA A 128 -19.64 9.67 6.61
N VAL A 129 -20.44 8.61 6.48
CA VAL A 129 -20.13 7.28 7.05
C VAL A 129 -18.79 6.75 6.55
N ILE A 130 -18.54 6.82 5.25
CA ILE A 130 -17.28 6.34 4.66
C ILE A 130 -16.09 7.15 5.14
N THR A 131 -16.20 8.47 5.22
CA THR A 131 -15.14 9.34 5.71
C THR A 131 -14.83 9.08 7.19
N GLU A 132 -15.85 8.91 8.03
CA GLU A 132 -15.68 8.57 9.44
C GLU A 132 -14.97 7.21 9.60
N LEU A 133 -15.44 6.19 8.88
CA LEU A 133 -14.82 4.86 8.92
C LEU A 133 -13.41 4.85 8.36
N ALA A 134 -13.10 5.63 7.32
CA ALA A 134 -11.75 5.79 6.82
C ALA A 134 -10.82 6.41 7.88
N GLY A 135 -11.33 7.38 8.62
CA GLY A 135 -10.65 7.95 9.79
C GLY A 135 -10.44 6.92 10.92
N TYR A 136 -11.44 6.11 11.22
CA TYR A 136 -11.35 5.06 12.25
C TYR A 136 -10.33 3.98 11.89
N PHE A 137 -10.41 3.41 10.69
CA PHE A 137 -9.51 2.34 10.22
C PHE A 137 -8.15 2.83 9.72
N ARG A 138 -7.93 4.14 9.65
CA ARG A 138 -6.68 4.76 9.18
C ARG A 138 -6.30 4.35 7.75
N CYS A 139 -7.29 4.12 6.91
CA CYS A 139 -7.10 3.75 5.50
C CYS A 139 -7.76 4.78 4.56
N GLY A 140 -7.64 4.58 3.26
CA GLY A 140 -8.29 5.44 2.27
C GLY A 140 -9.79 5.17 2.17
N GLU A 141 -10.59 6.20 1.82
CA GLU A 141 -12.03 6.08 1.59
C GLU A 141 -12.37 5.02 0.53
N SER A 142 -11.53 4.85 -0.48
CA SER A 142 -11.70 3.81 -1.51
C SER A 142 -11.65 2.38 -0.94
N VAL A 143 -10.87 2.14 0.12
CA VAL A 143 -10.81 0.84 0.81
C VAL A 143 -12.11 0.59 1.58
N ILE A 144 -12.62 1.59 2.29
CA ILE A 144 -13.91 1.52 2.99
C ILE A 144 -15.05 1.33 2.00
N ALA A 145 -15.08 2.11 0.92
CA ALA A 145 -16.10 1.98 -0.12
C ALA A 145 -16.08 0.58 -0.77
N ARG A 146 -14.88 0.00 -0.99
CA ARG A 146 -14.77 -1.38 -1.47
C ARG A 146 -15.34 -2.37 -0.46
N LYS A 147 -15.01 -2.26 0.82
CA LYS A 147 -15.58 -3.10 1.88
C LYS A 147 -17.11 -2.95 1.97
N ALA A 148 -17.62 -1.72 1.86
CA ALA A 148 -19.05 -1.44 1.85
C ALA A 148 -19.76 -2.09 0.65
N LEU A 149 -19.15 -2.05 -0.54
CA LEU A 149 -19.68 -2.73 -1.72
C LEU A 149 -19.70 -4.26 -1.53
N ASP A 150 -18.60 -4.84 -1.03
CA ASP A 150 -18.50 -6.28 -0.78
C ASP A 150 -19.48 -6.75 0.31
N CYS A 151 -19.78 -5.89 1.29
CA CYS A 151 -20.80 -6.11 2.32
C CYS A 151 -22.25 -5.74 1.86
N LYS A 152 -22.44 -5.31 0.61
CA LYS A 152 -23.73 -4.89 0.03
C LYS A 152 -24.38 -3.70 0.74
N LYS A 153 -23.59 -2.83 1.35
CA LYS A 153 -24.04 -1.60 2.01
C LYS A 153 -24.19 -0.44 1.02
N ILE A 154 -23.45 -0.47 -0.09
CA ILE A 154 -23.55 0.52 -1.16
C ILE A 154 -23.69 -0.17 -2.52
N THR A 155 -24.15 0.57 -3.52
CA THR A 155 -24.20 0.14 -4.92
C THR A 155 -22.86 0.38 -5.63
N LYS A 156 -22.69 -0.30 -6.78
CA LYS A 156 -21.49 -0.12 -7.61
C LYS A 156 -21.33 1.34 -8.12
N ASP A 157 -22.46 2.02 -8.36
CA ASP A 157 -22.43 3.41 -8.83
C ASP A 157 -21.92 4.37 -7.76
N ILE A 158 -22.37 4.17 -6.51
CA ILE A 158 -21.85 4.93 -5.36
C ILE A 158 -20.37 4.66 -5.16
N TYR A 159 -19.95 3.39 -5.20
CA TYR A 159 -18.54 3.01 -5.13
C TYR A 159 -17.70 3.72 -6.19
N ASN A 160 -18.12 3.69 -7.45
CA ASN A 160 -17.38 4.33 -8.54
C ASN A 160 -17.25 5.84 -8.35
N LYS A 161 -18.30 6.52 -7.87
CA LYS A 161 -18.26 7.96 -7.57
C LYS A 161 -17.24 8.26 -6.46
N ILE A 162 -17.23 7.49 -5.38
CA ILE A 162 -16.29 7.69 -4.26
C ILE A 162 -14.84 7.49 -4.73
N VAL A 163 -14.59 6.43 -5.50
CA VAL A 163 -13.24 6.16 -6.03
C VAL A 163 -12.79 7.29 -6.95
N GLN A 164 -13.67 7.78 -7.84
CA GLN A 164 -13.34 8.89 -8.72
C GLN A 164 -13.04 10.19 -7.95
N THR A 165 -13.87 10.53 -6.97
CA THR A 165 -13.63 11.68 -6.09
C THR A 165 -12.31 11.58 -5.34
N ALA A 166 -11.96 10.40 -4.83
CA ALA A 166 -10.69 10.18 -4.15
C ALA A 166 -9.48 10.38 -5.08
N ILE A 167 -9.58 9.94 -6.34
CA ILE A 167 -8.55 10.14 -7.36
C ILE A 167 -8.41 11.64 -7.69
N ASP A 168 -9.50 12.33 -7.89
CA ASP A 168 -9.51 13.76 -8.24
C ASP A 168 -8.91 14.62 -7.11
N ASN A 169 -9.31 14.35 -5.86
CA ASN A 169 -8.75 14.99 -4.67
C ASN A 169 -7.24 14.73 -4.54
N TYR A 170 -6.78 13.50 -4.80
CA TYR A 170 -5.36 13.18 -4.76
C TYR A 170 -4.56 13.95 -5.83
N ASN A 171 -5.08 14.04 -7.05
CA ASN A 171 -4.44 14.76 -8.15
C ASN A 171 -4.35 16.26 -7.84
N GLN A 172 -5.41 16.86 -7.32
CA GLN A 172 -5.40 18.28 -6.88
C GLN A 172 -4.39 18.52 -5.77
N MET A 173 -4.32 17.65 -4.76
CA MET A 173 -3.33 17.76 -3.69
C MET A 173 -1.90 17.62 -4.22
N LYS A 174 -1.68 16.79 -5.24
CA LYS A 174 -0.37 16.60 -5.87
C LYS A 174 0.08 17.84 -6.64
N GLU A 175 -0.83 18.50 -7.36
CA GLU A 175 -0.57 19.73 -8.10
C GLU A 175 -0.26 20.90 -7.16
N ASN A 176 -0.97 21.01 -6.04
CA ASN A 176 -0.82 22.06 -5.05
C ASN A 176 0.35 21.86 -4.08
N ARG A 177 1.05 20.71 -4.14
CA ARG A 177 2.22 20.48 -3.29
C ARG A 177 3.38 21.35 -3.73
N GLU A 178 3.69 22.37 -2.91
CA GLU A 178 4.97 23.07 -3.00
C GLU A 178 6.13 22.06 -2.84
N LYS A 179 7.10 22.14 -3.73
CA LYS A 179 8.32 21.31 -3.69
C LYS A 179 9.22 21.77 -2.53
N SER A 180 8.86 21.43 -1.30
CA SER A 180 9.76 21.64 -0.17
C SER A 180 10.89 20.61 -0.23
N GLY A 181 12.16 21.08 -0.22
CA GLY A 181 13.32 20.21 -0.17
C GLY A 181 13.38 19.45 1.16
N GLY A 182 13.41 18.13 1.10
CA GLY A 182 13.60 17.26 2.28
C GLY A 182 15.08 17.07 2.61
N ASN A 183 15.39 16.66 3.86
CA ASN A 183 16.74 16.26 4.24
C ASN A 183 17.13 14.97 3.48
N TYR A 184 18.24 15.02 2.76
CA TYR A 184 18.76 13.90 1.94
C TYR A 184 18.93 12.61 2.76
N TYR A 185 19.53 12.69 3.94
CA TYR A 185 19.82 11.51 4.79
C TYR A 185 18.54 10.88 5.32
N ASN A 186 17.57 11.69 5.76
CA ASN A 186 16.25 11.19 6.20
C ASN A 186 15.50 10.53 5.05
N THR A 187 15.62 11.09 3.84
CA THR A 187 14.99 10.53 2.63
C THR A 187 15.66 9.20 2.25
N MET A 188 16.98 9.09 2.30
CA MET A 188 17.69 7.85 2.01
C MET A 188 17.39 6.77 3.05
N GLY A 189 17.42 7.11 4.35
CA GLY A 189 17.09 6.18 5.42
C GLY A 189 15.66 5.62 5.35
N SER A 190 14.69 6.41 4.86
CA SER A 190 13.32 5.94 4.68
C SER A 190 13.13 5.00 3.48
N ARG A 191 14.05 5.02 2.51
CA ARG A 191 13.97 4.23 1.27
C ARG A 191 14.44 2.80 1.42
N LEU A 192 15.44 2.59 2.26
CA LEU A 192 16.10 1.31 2.44
C LEU A 192 15.59 0.58 3.69
N ASP A 193 15.63 -0.73 3.64
CA ASP A 193 15.44 -1.58 4.80
C ASP A 193 16.65 -1.47 5.73
N GLY A 194 16.39 -1.30 7.04
CA GLY A 194 17.46 -1.10 8.03
C GLY A 194 18.30 -2.35 8.26
N ASN A 195 17.68 -3.53 8.25
CA ASN A 195 18.38 -4.81 8.41
C ASN A 195 19.25 -5.12 7.19
N PHE A 196 18.74 -4.84 5.98
CA PHE A 196 19.52 -4.97 4.75
C PHE A 196 20.75 -4.07 4.76
N VAL A 197 20.61 -2.80 5.13
CA VAL A 197 21.74 -1.86 5.23
C VAL A 197 22.79 -2.35 6.25
N LYS A 198 22.34 -2.84 7.41
CA LYS A 198 23.23 -3.40 8.44
C LYS A 198 23.98 -4.61 7.92
N ALA A 199 23.31 -5.57 7.31
CA ALA A 199 23.93 -6.76 6.74
C ALA A 199 24.94 -6.41 5.64
N LEU A 200 24.62 -5.42 4.79
CA LEU A 200 25.52 -4.93 3.76
C LEU A 200 26.80 -4.30 4.36
N CYS A 201 26.66 -3.44 5.38
CA CYS A 201 27.80 -2.83 6.07
C CYS A 201 28.68 -3.88 6.76
N GLU A 202 28.08 -4.89 7.39
CA GLU A 202 28.82 -6.01 8.00
C GLU A 202 29.56 -6.83 6.94
N SER A 203 28.95 -7.14 5.79
CA SER A 203 29.58 -7.85 4.68
C SER A 203 30.79 -7.07 4.13
N ILE A 204 30.64 -5.75 3.91
CA ILE A 204 31.73 -4.89 3.47
C ILE A 204 32.87 -4.90 4.50
N SER A 205 32.56 -4.77 5.78
CA SER A 205 33.57 -4.77 6.85
C SER A 205 34.36 -6.08 6.95
N MET A 206 33.74 -7.19 6.54
CA MET A 206 34.35 -8.53 6.48
C MET A 206 35.08 -8.78 5.15
N GLY A 207 35.13 -7.81 4.22
CA GLY A 207 35.75 -7.99 2.91
C GLY A 207 35.06 -9.00 1.98
N ARG A 208 33.76 -9.19 2.15
CA ARG A 208 32.97 -10.18 1.38
C ARG A 208 32.22 -9.57 0.18
N THR A 209 32.43 -8.29 -0.08
CA THR A 209 31.84 -7.55 -1.23
C THR A 209 32.91 -6.76 -1.95
#